data_edde4be3d682cd1f2d6c904ab098e177
#
_entry.id   edde4be3d682cd1f2d6c904ab098e177
#
_cell.length_a   1.000
_cell.length_b   1.000
_cell.length_c   1.000
_cell.angle_alpha   90.00
_cell.angle_beta   90.00
_cell.angle_gamma   90.00
#
_symmetry.space_group_name_H-M   'P 1'
#
loop_
_entity.id
_entity.type
_entity.pdbx_description
1 polymer ?
#
loop_
_entity_poly.entity_id
_entity_poly.type
_entity_poly.pdbx_seq_one_letter_code
_entity_poly.pdbx_strand_id
1 'polypeptide(L)'
;MALKCGIVGLPNVGKSTLFNCLSSAKAQAANFPFCTIEPNVGVITVPDERLTKLAELVHPGRIVPATCEIVDIAGLVKGASKGEGRGNKFLGNIRETDAIIHVLRCFEDENITHVDGTIDPVRDKEIIDTELQLKDLETIESRLQKQQKIAAIGNNKDAKIEVAVLEAYKAVLEQGKNARTVEFDSKEEQDAARNLFLLTAKPVLYVCNVDEASAKSGNEFTRKIEELAKEEGAETMVIAAKTEEDIAELESYEDKQMFLEELGLEESGVNRLIKKAYSLLNLETFITAGEMEVKAWTYHKGWKAPQCAGVIHTDFEKGFIRAEVIKYDDYIQLGSEAAVREAGKLGIEGKDYVVQDGDIMHFRFNV
;
A
#
# COMPACT_ATOMS: atom_id res chain seq x y z
N MET A 1 4.85 -9.11 10.46
CA MET A 1 5.83 -8.45 9.58
C MET A 1 5.17 -7.19 9.07
N ALA A 2 5.91 -6.08 8.98
CA ALA A 2 5.39 -4.88 8.35
C ALA A 2 5.16 -5.16 6.85
N LEU A 3 4.02 -4.69 6.31
CA LEU A 3 3.71 -4.83 4.90
C LEU A 3 4.47 -3.78 4.09
N LYS A 4 4.89 -4.17 2.87
CA LYS A 4 5.79 -3.39 2.04
C LYS A 4 5.19 -3.07 0.68
N CYS A 5 5.25 -1.79 0.27
CA CYS A 5 5.02 -1.38 -1.11
C CYS A 5 6.35 -1.26 -1.85
N GLY A 6 6.46 -1.88 -3.01
CA GLY A 6 7.62 -1.71 -3.89
C GLY A 6 7.37 -0.62 -4.93
N ILE A 7 8.24 0.40 -5.02
CA ILE A 7 8.18 1.39 -6.10
C ILE A 7 8.95 0.85 -7.29
N VAL A 8 8.29 0.75 -8.43
CA VAL A 8 8.85 0.32 -9.71
C VAL A 8 8.62 1.36 -10.79
N GLY A 9 9.41 1.32 -11.85
CA GLY A 9 9.27 2.18 -13.03
C GLY A 9 10.51 2.10 -13.90
N LEU A 10 10.38 2.49 -15.15
CA LEU A 10 11.50 2.60 -16.08
C LEU A 10 12.49 3.71 -15.64
N PRO A 11 13.71 3.74 -16.15
CA PRO A 11 14.62 4.86 -15.87
C PRO A 11 14.01 6.21 -16.29
N ASN A 12 14.34 7.27 -15.54
CA ASN A 12 13.96 8.67 -15.83
C ASN A 12 12.45 8.97 -15.81
N VAL A 13 11.64 8.18 -15.08
CA VAL A 13 10.21 8.45 -14.89
C VAL A 13 9.90 9.31 -13.64
N GLY A 14 10.93 9.70 -12.87
CA GLY A 14 10.78 10.44 -11.61
C GLY A 14 10.71 9.57 -10.35
N LYS A 15 10.97 8.25 -10.48
CA LYS A 15 10.93 7.29 -9.37
C LYS A 15 11.82 7.69 -8.18
N SER A 16 13.08 8.05 -8.45
CA SER A 16 14.04 8.43 -7.39
C SER A 16 13.67 9.76 -6.74
N THR A 17 13.19 10.74 -7.51
CA THR A 17 12.67 12.01 -6.97
C THR A 17 11.53 11.74 -6.01
N LEU A 18 10.55 10.93 -6.43
CA LEU A 18 9.42 10.58 -5.60
C LEU A 18 9.83 9.82 -4.32
N PHE A 19 10.76 8.88 -4.43
CA PHE A 19 11.29 8.15 -3.27
C PHE A 19 12.03 9.07 -2.29
N ASN A 20 12.77 10.06 -2.81
CA ASN A 20 13.46 11.05 -1.99
C ASN A 20 12.45 11.94 -1.24
N CYS A 21 11.37 12.40 -1.91
CA CYS A 21 10.29 13.17 -1.26
C CYS A 21 9.63 12.36 -0.13
N LEU A 22 9.34 11.08 -0.37
CA LEU A 22 8.82 10.17 0.65
C LEU A 22 9.81 9.99 1.82
N SER A 23 11.10 9.90 1.53
CA SER A 23 12.16 9.77 2.55
C SER A 23 12.39 11.05 3.34
N SER A 24 12.19 12.22 2.72
CA SER A 24 12.29 13.53 3.39
C SER A 24 11.11 13.74 4.37
N ALA A 25 9.93 13.25 4.05
CA ALA A 25 8.79 13.19 4.98
C ALA A 25 9.12 12.36 6.25
N LYS A 26 10.07 11.42 6.17
CA LYS A 26 10.61 10.66 7.31
C LYS A 26 11.42 11.54 8.27
N ALA A 27 12.18 12.51 7.80
CA ALA A 27 13.05 13.33 8.63
C ALA A 27 12.26 14.19 9.63
N GLN A 28 11.03 14.59 9.28
CA GLN A 28 10.11 15.31 10.18
C GLN A 28 9.50 14.40 11.26
N ALA A 29 9.52 13.07 11.07
CA ALA A 29 9.03 12.07 12.02
C ALA A 29 10.16 11.39 12.84
N ALA A 30 11.41 11.85 12.75
CA ALA A 30 12.63 11.17 13.17
C ALA A 30 12.86 11.02 14.70
N ASN A 31 11.84 11.12 15.53
CA ASN A 31 11.94 10.83 16.97
C ASN A 31 11.55 9.39 17.36
N PHE A 32 11.46 8.46 16.40
CA PHE A 32 11.14 7.07 16.69
C PHE A 32 12.42 6.22 16.84
N PRO A 33 12.72 5.69 18.05
CA PRO A 33 13.77 4.70 18.23
C PRO A 33 13.38 3.39 17.54
N PHE A 34 14.35 2.71 16.88
CA PHE A 34 14.27 1.38 16.23
C PHE A 34 14.00 1.31 14.71
N CYS A 35 14.27 2.36 13.92
CA CYS A 35 14.32 2.19 12.47
C CYS A 35 15.72 1.73 12.04
N THR A 36 15.86 0.46 11.71
CA THR A 36 17.04 -0.05 10.98
C THR A 36 17.02 0.55 9.57
N ILE A 37 18.06 1.28 9.20
CA ILE A 37 18.19 1.89 7.87
C ILE A 37 18.77 0.82 6.94
N GLU A 38 17.91 0.06 6.27
CA GLU A 38 18.33 -0.69 5.10
C GLU A 38 18.42 0.26 3.89
N PRO A 39 19.45 0.19 3.06
CA PRO A 39 19.50 0.99 1.84
C PRO A 39 18.31 0.62 0.96
N ASN A 40 17.58 1.63 0.50
CA ASN A 40 16.37 1.55 -0.33
C ASN A 40 15.07 1.15 0.38
N VAL A 41 15.01 1.13 1.72
CA VAL A 41 13.76 0.94 2.48
C VAL A 41 13.46 2.21 3.26
N GLY A 42 12.32 2.83 2.98
CA GLY A 42 11.77 3.96 3.73
C GLY A 42 10.63 3.49 4.64
N VAL A 43 10.75 3.68 5.95
CA VAL A 43 9.61 3.59 6.88
C VAL A 43 8.98 4.97 6.94
N ILE A 44 7.75 5.10 6.49
CA ILE A 44 7.09 6.38 6.28
C ILE A 44 5.88 6.47 7.19
N THR A 45 5.72 7.63 7.83
CA THR A 45 4.57 7.94 8.67
C THR A 45 3.32 8.15 7.82
N VAL A 46 2.22 7.50 8.19
CA VAL A 46 0.92 7.69 7.55
C VAL A 46 0.28 8.98 8.11
N PRO A 47 0.02 9.99 7.27
CA PRO A 47 -0.65 11.21 7.71
C PRO A 47 -2.08 10.92 8.18
N ASP A 48 -2.39 11.28 9.43
CA ASP A 48 -3.71 11.08 10.03
C ASP A 48 -4.06 12.24 10.97
N GLU A 49 -4.90 13.16 10.48
CA GLU A 49 -5.34 14.34 11.23
C GLU A 49 -6.15 13.98 12.49
N ARG A 50 -6.73 12.77 12.52
CA ARG A 50 -7.50 12.31 13.68
C ARG A 50 -6.65 12.26 14.94
N LEU A 51 -5.36 11.93 14.81
CA LEU A 51 -4.43 11.87 15.94
C LEU A 51 -4.18 13.26 16.52
N THR A 52 -4.02 14.27 15.67
CA THR A 52 -3.80 15.66 16.11
C THR A 52 -5.03 16.19 16.85
N LYS A 53 -6.22 16.02 16.30
CA LYS A 53 -7.48 16.45 16.93
C LYS A 53 -7.75 15.72 18.25
N LEU A 54 -7.44 14.44 18.34
CA LEU A 54 -7.53 13.69 19.61
C LEU A 54 -6.51 14.19 20.63
N ALA A 55 -5.29 14.51 20.19
CA ALA A 55 -4.26 15.02 21.08
C ALA A 55 -4.62 16.38 21.68
N GLU A 56 -5.33 17.23 20.96
CA GLU A 56 -5.86 18.51 21.46
C GLU A 56 -6.89 18.31 22.62
N LEU A 57 -7.61 17.19 22.62
CA LEU A 57 -8.60 16.87 23.65
C LEU A 57 -8.00 16.10 24.83
N VAL A 58 -7.09 15.16 24.55
CA VAL A 58 -6.52 14.25 25.55
C VAL A 58 -5.26 14.80 26.20
N HIS A 59 -4.55 15.74 25.53
CA HIS A 59 -3.25 16.30 25.95
C HIS A 59 -2.22 15.21 26.30
N PRO A 60 -1.92 14.28 25.38
CA PRO A 60 -1.06 13.14 25.64
C PRO A 60 0.41 13.55 25.77
N GLY A 61 1.21 12.74 26.44
CA GLY A 61 2.66 12.93 26.49
C GLY A 61 3.35 12.73 25.13
N ARG A 62 2.73 11.97 24.21
CA ARG A 62 3.23 11.78 22.83
C ARG A 62 2.12 11.32 21.86
N ILE A 63 2.37 11.57 20.57
CA ILE A 63 1.54 11.06 19.46
C ILE A 63 2.37 10.03 18.69
N VAL A 64 1.78 8.87 18.41
CA VAL A 64 2.44 7.77 17.68
C VAL A 64 1.59 7.40 16.46
N PRO A 65 1.91 7.92 15.26
CA PRO A 65 1.18 7.61 14.04
C PRO A 65 1.47 6.19 13.53
N ALA A 66 0.62 5.70 12.63
CA ALA A 66 0.89 4.49 11.87
C ALA A 66 2.05 4.70 10.89
N THR A 67 2.69 3.61 10.49
CA THR A 67 3.78 3.63 9.50
C THR A 67 3.56 2.56 8.44
N CYS A 68 4.06 2.82 7.23
CA CYS A 68 4.18 1.81 6.18
C CYS A 68 5.61 1.77 5.64
N GLU A 69 6.01 0.62 5.10
CA GLU A 69 7.31 0.44 4.47
C GLU A 69 7.18 0.62 2.96
N ILE A 70 8.02 1.48 2.39
CA ILE A 70 8.15 1.67 0.95
C ILE A 70 9.58 1.32 0.54
N VAL A 71 9.71 0.44 -0.46
CA VAL A 71 10.99 -0.06 -0.95
C VAL A 71 11.27 0.50 -2.34
N ASP A 72 12.38 1.20 -2.52
CA ASP A 72 12.84 1.59 -3.85
C ASP A 72 13.44 0.39 -4.57
N ILE A 73 12.74 -0.10 -5.57
CA ILE A 73 13.21 -1.21 -6.39
C ILE A 73 13.90 -0.62 -7.63
N ALA A 74 15.18 -0.94 -7.78
CA ALA A 74 15.99 -0.44 -8.89
C ALA A 74 15.29 -0.69 -10.24
N GLY A 75 15.34 0.30 -11.14
CA GLY A 75 14.59 0.28 -12.40
C GLY A 75 14.81 -0.96 -13.25
N LEU A 76 13.73 -1.44 -13.84
CA LEU A 76 13.75 -2.55 -14.79
C LEU A 76 14.38 -2.11 -16.11
N VAL A 77 15.20 -2.98 -16.67
CA VAL A 77 15.64 -2.89 -18.07
C VAL A 77 14.97 -4.03 -18.82
N LYS A 78 14.49 -3.74 -20.04
CA LYS A 78 13.89 -4.73 -20.95
C LYS A 78 14.76 -6.00 -21.05
N GLY A 79 14.16 -7.19 -20.92
CA GLY A 79 14.88 -8.46 -20.91
C GLY A 79 15.28 -8.97 -19.52
N ALA A 80 14.77 -8.40 -18.45
CA ALA A 80 15.10 -8.79 -17.09
C ALA A 80 14.67 -10.22 -16.75
N SER A 81 13.61 -10.73 -17.36
CA SER A 81 13.11 -12.10 -17.17
C SER A 81 14.05 -13.15 -17.80
N LYS A 82 14.82 -12.76 -18.83
CA LYS A 82 15.77 -13.63 -19.55
C LYS A 82 17.22 -13.44 -19.10
N GLY A 83 17.50 -12.43 -18.28
CA GLY A 83 18.84 -11.98 -17.93
C GLY A 83 19.42 -12.63 -16.69
N GLU A 84 20.73 -12.87 -16.74
CA GLU A 84 21.52 -13.16 -15.56
C GLU A 84 21.77 -11.88 -14.75
N GLY A 85 21.71 -11.93 -13.41
CA GLY A 85 22.17 -10.88 -12.53
C GLY A 85 21.12 -9.85 -12.13
N ARG A 86 21.13 -8.63 -12.71
CA ARG A 86 20.31 -7.50 -12.23
C ARG A 86 18.79 -7.71 -12.38
N GLY A 87 18.34 -8.37 -13.44
CA GLY A 87 16.92 -8.67 -13.66
C GLY A 87 16.34 -9.62 -12.62
N ASN A 88 17.05 -10.69 -12.30
CA ASN A 88 16.63 -11.63 -11.25
C ASN A 88 16.56 -10.97 -9.88
N LYS A 89 17.48 -10.03 -9.57
CA LYS A 89 17.44 -9.26 -8.33
C LYS A 89 16.21 -8.35 -8.26
N PHE A 90 15.88 -7.67 -9.36
CA PHE A 90 14.68 -6.84 -9.47
C PHE A 90 13.41 -7.65 -9.21
N LEU A 91 13.22 -8.77 -9.89
CA LEU A 91 12.06 -9.66 -9.72
C LEU A 91 12.01 -10.27 -8.30
N GLY A 92 13.17 -10.56 -7.70
CA GLY A 92 13.30 -10.99 -6.31
C GLY A 92 12.81 -9.93 -5.33
N ASN A 93 13.23 -8.68 -5.53
CA ASN A 93 12.80 -7.57 -4.67
C ASN A 93 11.29 -7.33 -4.76
N ILE A 94 10.69 -7.38 -5.97
CA ILE A 94 9.22 -7.28 -6.11
C ILE A 94 8.53 -8.43 -5.38
N ARG A 95 9.08 -9.64 -5.41
CA ARG A 95 8.49 -10.80 -4.73
C ARG A 95 8.35 -10.59 -3.22
N GLU A 96 9.29 -9.86 -2.60
CA GLU A 96 9.31 -9.56 -1.18
C GLU A 96 8.36 -8.43 -0.77
N THR A 97 7.72 -7.75 -1.71
CA THR A 97 6.72 -6.70 -1.43
C THR A 97 5.30 -7.25 -1.49
N ASP A 98 4.37 -6.58 -0.83
CA ASP A 98 2.95 -6.96 -0.77
C ASP A 98 2.10 -6.25 -1.82
N ALA A 99 2.53 -5.06 -2.25
CA ALA A 99 1.89 -4.26 -3.29
C ALA A 99 2.93 -3.52 -4.14
N ILE A 100 2.52 -3.04 -5.31
CA ILE A 100 3.38 -2.35 -6.28
C ILE A 100 2.87 -0.92 -6.49
N ILE A 101 3.78 0.05 -6.37
CA ILE A 101 3.60 1.44 -6.82
C ILE A 101 4.34 1.59 -8.13
N HIS A 102 3.62 1.63 -9.24
CA HIS A 102 4.20 1.69 -10.56
C HIS A 102 4.20 3.12 -11.08
N VAL A 103 5.38 3.75 -11.09
CA VAL A 103 5.57 5.14 -11.55
C VAL A 103 5.71 5.17 -13.06
N LEU A 104 4.86 5.97 -13.71
CA LEU A 104 4.80 6.17 -15.15
C LEU A 104 5.09 7.63 -15.50
N ARG A 105 5.89 7.86 -16.53
CA ARG A 105 6.18 9.20 -17.03
C ARG A 105 5.04 9.70 -17.90
N CYS A 106 4.33 10.72 -17.43
CA CYS A 106 3.22 11.37 -18.12
C CYS A 106 3.50 12.86 -18.35
N PHE A 107 4.75 13.26 -18.57
CA PHE A 107 5.19 14.63 -18.85
C PHE A 107 6.24 14.65 -19.95
N GLU A 108 6.30 15.76 -20.69
CA GLU A 108 7.31 16.03 -21.70
C GLU A 108 8.39 16.94 -21.11
N ASP A 109 9.66 16.59 -21.29
CA ASP A 109 10.81 17.42 -20.95
C ASP A 109 11.97 17.03 -21.86
N GLU A 110 12.42 17.98 -22.68
CA GLU A 110 13.50 17.78 -23.65
C GLU A 110 14.86 17.50 -22.99
N ASN A 111 15.05 17.93 -21.75
CA ASN A 111 16.29 17.73 -20.99
C ASN A 111 16.37 16.33 -20.35
N ILE A 112 15.26 15.61 -20.28
CA ILE A 112 15.18 14.28 -19.68
C ILE A 112 14.98 13.24 -20.78
N THR A 113 16.04 12.50 -21.10
CA THR A 113 16.00 11.46 -22.13
C THR A 113 15.08 10.31 -21.72
N HIS A 114 14.18 9.88 -22.62
CA HIS A 114 13.41 8.65 -22.44
C HIS A 114 14.19 7.46 -23.02
N VAL A 115 14.08 6.28 -22.38
CA VAL A 115 14.82 5.06 -22.77
C VAL A 115 14.48 4.65 -24.21
N ASP A 116 13.23 4.77 -24.63
CA ASP A 116 12.74 4.42 -25.97
C ASP A 116 12.56 5.65 -26.90
N GLY A 117 13.07 6.81 -26.51
CA GLY A 117 13.10 8.04 -27.32
C GLY A 117 11.77 8.80 -27.43
N THR A 118 10.64 8.19 -27.10
CA THR A 118 9.30 8.82 -27.08
C THR A 118 8.58 8.52 -25.78
N ILE A 119 7.72 9.44 -25.35
CA ILE A 119 6.92 9.27 -24.15
C ILE A 119 5.63 8.53 -24.50
N ASP A 120 5.48 7.36 -23.91
CA ASP A 120 4.28 6.53 -24.05
C ASP A 120 4.10 5.70 -22.76
N PRO A 121 3.31 6.21 -21.79
CA PRO A 121 3.14 5.52 -20.51
C PRO A 121 2.41 4.18 -20.63
N VAL A 122 1.62 3.96 -21.69
CA VAL A 122 0.96 2.67 -21.94
C VAL A 122 2.00 1.62 -22.30
N ARG A 123 2.85 1.92 -23.28
CA ARG A 123 3.98 1.05 -23.66
C ARG A 123 4.92 0.79 -22.48
N ASP A 124 5.22 1.82 -21.70
CA ASP A 124 6.12 1.72 -20.55
C ASP A 124 5.55 0.79 -19.46
N LYS A 125 4.23 0.87 -19.22
CA LYS A 125 3.49 -0.07 -18.37
C LYS A 125 3.59 -1.50 -18.90
N GLU A 126 3.32 -1.69 -20.19
CA GLU A 126 3.32 -3.02 -20.84
C GLU A 126 4.71 -3.67 -20.81
N ILE A 127 5.79 -2.90 -20.89
CA ILE A 127 7.16 -3.41 -20.76
C ILE A 127 7.36 -4.08 -19.40
N ILE A 128 6.97 -3.40 -18.31
CA ILE A 128 7.10 -3.95 -16.96
C ILE A 128 6.15 -5.12 -16.76
N ASP A 129 4.89 -5.00 -17.17
CA ASP A 129 3.90 -6.08 -17.03
C ASP A 129 4.38 -7.34 -17.76
N THR A 130 4.89 -7.22 -18.98
CA THR A 130 5.41 -8.36 -19.76
C THR A 130 6.52 -9.09 -19.01
N GLU A 131 7.47 -8.38 -18.42
CA GLU A 131 8.57 -9.00 -17.66
C GLU A 131 8.06 -9.75 -16.42
N LEU A 132 7.08 -9.18 -15.72
CA LEU A 132 6.45 -9.83 -14.56
C LEU A 132 5.63 -11.05 -14.98
N GLN A 133 4.85 -10.94 -16.06
CA GLN A 133 4.04 -12.03 -16.64
C GLN A 133 4.89 -13.21 -17.08
N LEU A 134 5.99 -12.95 -17.78
CA LEU A 134 6.91 -14.01 -18.19
C LEU A 134 7.50 -14.76 -17.00
N LYS A 135 7.83 -14.06 -15.92
CA LYS A 135 8.34 -14.68 -14.70
C LYS A 135 7.29 -15.49 -13.96
N ASP A 136 6.05 -15.01 -13.95
CA ASP A 136 4.93 -15.75 -13.37
C ASP A 136 4.61 -17.01 -14.18
N LEU A 137 4.62 -16.93 -15.52
CA LEU A 137 4.44 -18.09 -16.39
C LEU A 137 5.48 -19.17 -16.12
N GLU A 138 6.77 -18.81 -15.99
CA GLU A 138 7.84 -19.77 -15.62
C GLU A 138 7.54 -20.45 -14.28
N THR A 139 7.08 -19.67 -13.28
CA THR A 139 6.71 -20.19 -11.95
C THR A 139 5.53 -21.14 -12.04
N ILE A 140 4.48 -20.75 -12.77
CA ILE A 140 3.26 -21.54 -12.96
C ILE A 140 3.56 -22.85 -13.68
N GLU A 141 4.30 -22.81 -14.78
CA GLU A 141 4.63 -24.03 -15.56
C GLU A 141 5.41 -25.04 -14.74
N SER A 142 6.42 -24.57 -14.00
CA SER A 142 7.20 -25.44 -13.11
C SER A 142 6.34 -26.08 -12.02
N ARG A 143 5.40 -25.34 -11.45
CA ARG A 143 4.53 -25.81 -10.37
C ARG A 143 3.41 -26.70 -10.87
N LEU A 144 2.84 -26.37 -12.04
CA LEU A 144 1.78 -27.13 -12.69
C LEU A 144 2.23 -28.56 -13.03
N GLN A 145 3.43 -28.72 -13.60
CA GLN A 145 4.00 -30.06 -13.88
C GLN A 145 4.12 -30.95 -12.63
N LYS A 146 4.43 -30.36 -11.47
CA LYS A 146 4.51 -31.08 -10.19
C LYS A 146 3.13 -31.42 -9.65
N GLN A 147 2.22 -30.46 -9.62
CA GLN A 147 0.89 -30.63 -9.05
C GLN A 147 0.00 -31.57 -9.88
N GLN A 148 0.11 -31.56 -11.21
CA GLN A 148 -0.60 -32.49 -12.07
C GLN A 148 -0.22 -33.94 -11.77
N LYS A 149 1.06 -34.24 -11.50
CA LYS A 149 1.52 -35.58 -11.09
C LYS A 149 0.91 -36.00 -9.75
N ILE A 150 0.87 -35.09 -8.77
CA ILE A 150 0.29 -35.34 -7.44
C ILE A 150 -1.23 -35.54 -7.55
N ALA A 151 -1.91 -34.74 -8.34
CA ALA A 151 -3.35 -34.83 -8.57
C ALA A 151 -3.77 -36.10 -9.28
N ALA A 152 -2.89 -36.68 -10.13
CA ALA A 152 -3.11 -37.93 -10.82
C ALA A 152 -2.92 -39.16 -9.92
N ILE A 153 -2.08 -39.05 -8.86
CA ILE A 153 -1.79 -40.13 -7.92
C ILE A 153 -2.72 -40.02 -6.72
N GLY A 154 -3.96 -40.51 -6.85
CA GLY A 154 -4.92 -40.53 -5.74
C GLY A 154 -5.91 -39.36 -5.75
N ASN A 155 -6.77 -39.31 -4.72
CA ASN A 155 -7.85 -38.31 -4.64
C ASN A 155 -7.40 -37.08 -3.80
N ASN A 156 -6.26 -36.48 -4.16
CA ASN A 156 -5.76 -35.31 -3.47
C ASN A 156 -6.55 -34.06 -3.91
N LYS A 157 -7.50 -33.60 -3.05
CA LYS A 157 -8.37 -32.48 -3.32
C LYS A 157 -7.56 -31.16 -3.46
N ASP A 158 -6.58 -30.95 -2.59
CA ASP A 158 -5.80 -29.71 -2.57
C ASP A 158 -4.95 -29.57 -3.85
N ALA A 159 -4.34 -30.66 -4.31
CA ALA A 159 -3.59 -30.64 -5.57
C ALA A 159 -4.49 -30.37 -6.79
N LYS A 160 -5.74 -30.86 -6.79
CA LYS A 160 -6.70 -30.56 -7.87
C LYS A 160 -7.11 -29.11 -7.88
N ILE A 161 -7.34 -28.50 -6.69
CA ILE A 161 -7.65 -27.06 -6.55
C ILE A 161 -6.47 -26.24 -7.04
N GLU A 162 -5.25 -26.57 -6.60
CA GLU A 162 -4.06 -25.83 -7.02
C GLU A 162 -3.84 -25.92 -8.54
N VAL A 163 -4.07 -27.09 -9.16
CA VAL A 163 -4.01 -27.24 -10.64
C VAL A 163 -5.02 -26.31 -11.32
N ALA A 164 -6.27 -26.29 -10.86
CA ALA A 164 -7.30 -25.41 -11.44
C ALA A 164 -6.91 -23.93 -11.35
N VAL A 165 -6.39 -23.50 -10.20
CA VAL A 165 -5.90 -22.12 -9.98
C VAL A 165 -4.72 -21.79 -10.91
N LEU A 166 -3.75 -22.71 -11.04
CA LEU A 166 -2.59 -22.52 -11.92
C LEU A 166 -3.01 -22.43 -13.41
N GLU A 167 -3.95 -23.26 -13.84
CA GLU A 167 -4.47 -23.23 -15.22
C GLU A 167 -5.25 -21.95 -15.52
N ALA A 168 -6.05 -21.45 -14.56
CA ALA A 168 -6.76 -20.20 -14.69
C ALA A 168 -5.79 -19.00 -14.83
N TYR A 169 -4.77 -18.94 -14.01
CA TYR A 169 -3.73 -17.91 -14.11
C TYR A 169 -2.93 -18.01 -15.42
N LYS A 170 -2.54 -19.22 -15.81
CA LYS A 170 -1.84 -19.44 -17.08
C LYS A 170 -2.62 -18.88 -18.26
N ALA A 171 -3.92 -19.17 -18.32
CA ALA A 171 -4.78 -18.76 -19.42
C ALA A 171 -4.88 -17.24 -19.60
N VAL A 172 -4.89 -16.46 -18.50
CA VAL A 172 -4.94 -14.98 -18.60
C VAL A 172 -3.56 -14.39 -18.92
N LEU A 173 -2.49 -14.95 -18.35
CA LEU A 173 -1.13 -14.50 -18.62
C LEU A 173 -0.72 -14.74 -20.07
N GLU A 174 -1.12 -15.85 -20.69
CA GLU A 174 -0.91 -16.16 -22.11
C GLU A 174 -1.67 -15.19 -23.03
N GLN A 175 -2.70 -14.49 -22.53
CA GLN A 175 -3.39 -13.43 -23.23
C GLN A 175 -2.79 -12.03 -22.98
N GLY A 176 -1.66 -11.94 -22.28
CA GLY A 176 -1.04 -10.68 -21.89
C GLY A 176 -1.76 -9.92 -20.79
N LYS A 177 -2.66 -10.57 -20.04
CA LYS A 177 -3.35 -9.99 -18.89
C LYS A 177 -2.65 -10.36 -17.59
N ASN A 178 -2.78 -9.51 -16.58
CA ASN A 178 -2.18 -9.73 -15.27
C ASN A 178 -3.01 -10.72 -14.43
N ALA A 179 -2.37 -11.52 -13.58
CA ALA A 179 -3.04 -12.51 -12.72
C ALA A 179 -4.07 -11.87 -11.78
N ARG A 180 -3.91 -10.59 -11.40
CA ARG A 180 -4.86 -9.86 -10.56
C ARG A 180 -6.26 -9.72 -11.15
N THR A 181 -6.42 -9.96 -12.44
CA THR A 181 -7.73 -9.91 -13.12
C THR A 181 -8.55 -11.20 -12.92
N VAL A 182 -7.98 -12.24 -12.33
CA VAL A 182 -8.67 -13.50 -12.04
C VAL A 182 -9.29 -13.44 -10.65
N GLU A 183 -10.59 -13.69 -10.57
CA GLU A 183 -11.31 -13.83 -9.30
C GLU A 183 -11.60 -15.32 -9.02
N PHE A 184 -11.51 -15.72 -7.76
CA PHE A 184 -11.82 -17.06 -7.30
C PHE A 184 -12.94 -17.00 -6.27
N ASP A 185 -13.96 -17.85 -6.45
CA ASP A 185 -15.18 -17.84 -5.62
C ASP A 185 -14.98 -18.58 -4.30
N SER A 186 -14.20 -19.68 -4.29
CA SER A 186 -14.01 -20.49 -3.09
C SER A 186 -12.83 -20.02 -2.26
N LYS A 187 -12.94 -20.16 -0.94
CA LYS A 187 -11.85 -19.82 -0.01
C LYS A 187 -10.61 -20.68 -0.26
N GLU A 188 -10.81 -21.95 -0.58
CA GLU A 188 -9.73 -22.89 -0.88
C GLU A 188 -8.92 -22.43 -2.11
N GLU A 189 -9.59 -21.97 -3.18
CA GLU A 189 -8.91 -21.44 -4.36
C GLU A 189 -8.20 -20.12 -4.04
N GLN A 190 -8.83 -19.21 -3.29
CA GLN A 190 -8.21 -17.97 -2.85
C GLN A 190 -6.94 -18.21 -2.01
N ASP A 191 -6.97 -19.19 -1.12
CA ASP A 191 -5.82 -19.55 -0.29
C ASP A 191 -4.72 -20.22 -1.16
N ALA A 192 -5.08 -21.09 -2.09
CA ALA A 192 -4.15 -21.67 -3.07
C ALA A 192 -3.50 -20.57 -3.93
N ALA A 193 -4.30 -19.62 -4.43
CA ALA A 193 -3.83 -18.50 -5.23
C ALA A 193 -2.81 -17.61 -4.47
N ARG A 194 -3.08 -17.26 -3.23
CA ARG A 194 -2.16 -16.48 -2.37
C ARG A 194 -0.82 -17.19 -2.17
N ASN A 195 -0.85 -18.52 -1.99
CA ASN A 195 0.35 -19.32 -1.75
C ASN A 195 1.26 -19.46 -2.99
N LEU A 196 0.84 -18.97 -4.15
CA LEU A 196 1.67 -18.94 -5.36
C LEU A 196 2.63 -17.75 -5.37
N PHE A 197 2.33 -16.67 -4.64
CA PHE A 197 3.13 -15.45 -4.57
C PHE A 197 3.47 -14.89 -5.96
N LEU A 198 2.50 -14.89 -6.89
CA LEU A 198 2.69 -14.36 -8.23
C LEU A 198 2.90 -12.84 -8.20
N LEU A 199 3.80 -12.35 -9.05
CA LEU A 199 4.14 -10.95 -9.14
C LEU A 199 2.98 -10.11 -9.69
N THR A 200 2.32 -10.61 -10.73
CA THR A 200 1.20 -9.94 -11.39
C THR A 200 -0.14 -10.10 -10.67
N ALA A 201 -0.20 -10.93 -9.61
CA ALA A 201 -1.36 -11.02 -8.72
C ALA A 201 -1.36 -9.95 -7.62
N LYS A 202 -0.22 -9.27 -7.39
CA LYS A 202 -0.11 -8.22 -6.38
C LYS A 202 -0.99 -7.02 -6.73
N PRO A 203 -1.60 -6.33 -5.73
CA PRO A 203 -2.26 -5.05 -5.93
C PRO A 203 -1.28 -4.04 -6.52
N VAL A 204 -1.77 -3.19 -7.43
CA VAL A 204 -0.96 -2.16 -8.09
C VAL A 204 -1.65 -0.80 -8.02
N LEU A 205 -0.85 0.24 -7.76
CA LEU A 205 -1.20 1.63 -7.91
C LEU A 205 -0.36 2.22 -9.04
N TYR A 206 -0.98 2.68 -10.12
CA TYR A 206 -0.30 3.41 -11.19
C TYR A 206 -0.18 4.88 -10.81
N VAL A 207 1.05 5.34 -10.64
CA VAL A 207 1.37 6.73 -10.30
C VAL A 207 1.83 7.45 -11.56
N CYS A 208 0.95 8.28 -12.12
CA CYS A 208 1.20 9.10 -13.29
C CYS A 208 1.97 10.35 -12.86
N ASN A 209 3.28 10.38 -13.11
CA ASN A 209 4.11 11.54 -12.85
C ASN A 209 3.97 12.54 -14.00
N VAL A 210 3.45 13.73 -13.67
CA VAL A 210 3.13 14.81 -14.63
C VAL A 210 3.98 16.05 -14.37
N ASP A 211 3.87 17.04 -15.26
CA ASP A 211 4.33 18.42 -15.00
C ASP A 211 3.44 19.15 -13.98
N GLU A 212 3.92 20.28 -13.49
CA GLU A 212 3.21 21.10 -12.50
C GLU A 212 1.82 21.55 -12.99
N ALA A 213 1.70 21.95 -14.25
CA ALA A 213 0.44 22.43 -14.82
C ALA A 213 -0.65 21.33 -14.83
N SER A 214 -0.24 20.08 -14.91
CA SER A 214 -1.11 18.90 -14.92
C SER A 214 -1.33 18.28 -13.54
N ALA A 215 -0.71 18.80 -12.47
CA ALA A 215 -0.73 18.20 -11.13
C ALA A 215 -2.13 18.00 -10.54
N LYS A 216 -3.06 18.93 -10.86
CA LYS A 216 -4.44 18.92 -10.36
C LYS A 216 -5.38 18.05 -11.20
N SER A 217 -5.32 18.19 -12.51
CA SER A 217 -6.33 17.63 -13.45
C SER A 217 -5.82 16.48 -14.32
N GLY A 218 -4.53 16.16 -14.25
CA GLY A 218 -3.90 15.24 -15.18
C GLY A 218 -3.85 15.79 -16.61
N ASN A 219 -3.53 14.91 -17.56
CA ASN A 219 -3.41 15.21 -18.97
C ASN A 219 -3.90 14.04 -19.83
N GLU A 220 -3.64 14.06 -21.14
CA GLU A 220 -4.05 12.99 -22.05
C GLU A 220 -3.38 11.65 -21.72
N PHE A 221 -2.12 11.67 -21.29
CA PHE A 221 -1.41 10.45 -20.88
C PHE A 221 -2.06 9.80 -19.64
N THR A 222 -2.42 10.61 -18.65
CA THR A 222 -3.06 10.09 -17.42
C THR A 222 -4.39 9.45 -17.70
N ARG A 223 -5.21 10.02 -18.61
CA ARG A 223 -6.51 9.47 -19.01
C ARG A 223 -6.39 8.07 -19.62
N LYS A 224 -5.38 7.87 -20.50
CA LYS A 224 -5.14 6.55 -21.10
C LYS A 224 -4.80 5.50 -20.03
N ILE A 225 -3.99 5.87 -19.03
CA ILE A 225 -3.67 4.97 -17.93
C ILE A 225 -4.88 4.70 -17.03
N GLU A 226 -5.72 5.72 -16.77
CA GLU A 226 -6.94 5.55 -16.00
C GLU A 226 -7.92 4.56 -16.65
N GLU A 227 -8.07 4.62 -17.97
CA GLU A 227 -8.91 3.68 -18.73
C GLU A 227 -8.41 2.25 -18.59
N LEU A 228 -7.12 2.02 -18.81
CA LEU A 228 -6.50 0.69 -18.67
C LEU A 228 -6.55 0.18 -17.23
N ALA A 229 -6.31 1.03 -16.25
CA ALA A 229 -6.38 0.64 -14.84
C ALA A 229 -7.78 0.18 -14.43
N LYS A 230 -8.84 0.82 -14.93
CA LYS A 230 -10.24 0.40 -14.69
C LYS A 230 -10.51 -1.01 -15.22
N GLU A 231 -9.97 -1.36 -16.40
CA GLU A 231 -10.10 -2.71 -16.96
C GLU A 231 -9.41 -3.79 -16.11
N GLU A 232 -8.34 -3.42 -15.40
CA GLU A 232 -7.59 -4.31 -14.52
C GLU A 232 -8.06 -4.31 -13.07
N GLY A 233 -9.03 -3.46 -12.71
CA GLY A 233 -9.42 -3.25 -11.31
C GLY A 233 -8.33 -2.59 -10.46
N ALA A 234 -7.41 -1.85 -11.10
CA ALA A 234 -6.31 -1.16 -10.45
C ALA A 234 -6.63 0.31 -10.16
N GLU A 235 -5.94 0.90 -9.18
CA GLU A 235 -6.05 2.33 -8.88
C GLU A 235 -5.02 3.16 -9.64
N THR A 236 -5.36 4.44 -9.85
CA THR A 236 -4.46 5.44 -10.42
C THR A 236 -4.31 6.65 -9.50
N MET A 237 -3.23 7.37 -9.69
CA MET A 237 -2.94 8.61 -9.01
C MET A 237 -2.10 9.53 -9.89
N VAL A 238 -2.43 10.83 -9.90
CA VAL A 238 -1.61 11.87 -10.52
C VAL A 238 -0.74 12.55 -9.48
N ILE A 239 0.55 12.73 -9.79
CA ILE A 239 1.52 13.44 -8.95
C ILE A 239 2.50 14.21 -9.84
N ALA A 240 2.93 15.39 -9.41
CA ALA A 240 4.03 16.12 -10.03
C ALA A 240 5.27 16.00 -9.12
N ALA A 241 6.11 14.99 -9.37
CA ALA A 241 7.22 14.66 -8.48
C ALA A 241 8.22 15.82 -8.29
N LYS A 242 8.40 16.68 -9.29
CA LYS A 242 9.24 17.87 -9.18
C LYS A 242 8.62 18.90 -8.23
N THR A 243 7.33 19.14 -8.33
CA THR A 243 6.58 20.03 -7.42
C THR A 243 6.62 19.50 -5.97
N GLU A 244 6.54 18.18 -5.78
CA GLU A 244 6.69 17.58 -4.45
C GLU A 244 8.10 17.78 -3.87
N GLU A 245 9.13 17.77 -4.70
CA GLU A 245 10.50 18.08 -4.29
C GLU A 245 10.59 19.55 -3.83
N ASP A 246 10.02 20.48 -4.58
CA ASP A 246 10.00 21.90 -4.24
C ASP A 246 9.22 22.15 -2.93
N ILE A 247 8.07 21.46 -2.71
CA ILE A 247 7.32 21.50 -1.43
C ILE A 247 8.16 20.93 -0.28
N ALA A 248 8.92 19.87 -0.51
CA ALA A 248 9.74 19.24 0.53
C ALA A 248 10.89 20.14 1.02
N GLU A 249 11.39 21.04 0.16
CA GLU A 249 12.44 22.01 0.46
C GLU A 249 11.94 23.19 1.32
N LEU A 250 10.63 23.46 1.35
CA LEU A 250 10.05 24.53 2.17
C LEU A 250 10.15 24.17 3.67
N GLU A 251 10.62 25.10 4.48
CA GLU A 251 10.86 24.86 5.91
C GLU A 251 9.59 25.02 6.77
N SER A 252 8.76 26.06 6.47
CA SER A 252 7.59 26.35 7.29
C SER A 252 6.34 25.62 6.81
N TYR A 253 5.45 25.30 7.74
CA TYR A 253 4.14 24.73 7.41
C TYR A 253 3.28 25.72 6.61
N GLU A 254 3.35 27.00 6.98
CA GLU A 254 2.61 28.08 6.33
C GLU A 254 3.02 28.23 4.86
N ASP A 255 4.32 28.20 4.56
CA ASP A 255 4.82 28.27 3.18
C ASP A 255 4.34 27.08 2.35
N LYS A 256 4.35 25.88 2.93
CA LYS A 256 3.81 24.67 2.27
C LYS A 256 2.32 24.81 1.95
N GLN A 257 1.54 25.31 2.90
CA GLN A 257 0.10 25.52 2.68
C GLN A 257 -0.15 26.58 1.60
N MET A 258 0.53 27.70 1.64
CA MET A 258 0.43 28.75 0.61
C MET A 258 0.76 28.21 -0.78
N PHE A 259 1.82 27.40 -0.90
CA PHE A 259 2.23 26.81 -2.17
C PHE A 259 1.20 25.81 -2.70
N LEU A 260 0.64 24.98 -1.82
CA LEU A 260 -0.45 24.06 -2.18
C LEU A 260 -1.71 24.81 -2.63
N GLU A 261 -2.09 25.89 -1.94
CA GLU A 261 -3.24 26.73 -2.30
C GLU A 261 -3.04 27.41 -3.67
N GLU A 262 -1.83 27.89 -3.98
CA GLU A 262 -1.49 28.47 -5.28
C GLU A 262 -1.66 27.46 -6.42
N LEU A 263 -1.30 26.20 -6.19
CA LEU A 263 -1.51 25.09 -7.13
C LEU A 263 -2.94 24.57 -7.13
N GLY A 264 -3.78 25.04 -6.22
CA GLY A 264 -5.16 24.56 -6.04
C GLY A 264 -5.24 23.12 -5.56
N LEU A 265 -4.27 22.67 -4.77
CA LEU A 265 -4.20 21.36 -4.14
C LEU A 265 -4.58 21.45 -2.66
N GLU A 266 -5.36 20.50 -2.16
CA GLU A 266 -5.77 20.44 -0.75
C GLU A 266 -4.67 19.87 0.15
N GLU A 267 -3.90 18.92 -0.37
CA GLU A 267 -2.76 18.28 0.30
C GLU A 267 -1.67 17.90 -0.71
N SER A 268 -0.46 17.64 -0.22
CA SER A 268 0.65 17.19 -1.06
C SER A 268 0.36 15.84 -1.73
N GLY A 269 0.90 15.64 -2.92
CA GLY A 269 0.80 14.37 -3.63
C GLY A 269 1.49 13.25 -2.87
N VAL A 270 2.57 13.55 -2.13
CA VAL A 270 3.27 12.59 -1.26
C VAL A 270 2.32 12.08 -0.16
N ASN A 271 1.57 12.94 0.51
CA ASN A 271 0.61 12.52 1.54
C ASN A 271 -0.49 11.64 0.94
N ARG A 272 -1.04 12.04 -0.22
CA ARG A 272 -2.03 11.22 -0.95
C ARG A 272 -1.47 9.86 -1.34
N LEU A 273 -0.22 9.80 -1.79
CA LEU A 273 0.46 8.56 -2.15
C LEU A 273 0.60 7.63 -0.94
N ILE A 274 1.02 8.15 0.21
CA ILE A 274 1.15 7.35 1.43
C ILE A 274 -0.20 6.78 1.86
N LYS A 275 -1.26 7.58 1.86
CA LYS A 275 -2.63 7.12 2.18
C LYS A 275 -3.10 6.04 1.21
N LYS A 276 -2.87 6.23 -0.10
CA LYS A 276 -3.22 5.24 -1.13
C LYS A 276 -2.40 3.95 -1.01
N ALA A 277 -1.11 4.03 -0.74
CA ALA A 277 -0.26 2.87 -0.51
C ALA A 277 -0.73 2.05 0.71
N TYR A 278 -1.13 2.74 1.77
CA TYR A 278 -1.70 2.13 2.97
C TYR A 278 -3.01 1.39 2.68
N SER A 279 -3.93 2.04 1.96
CA SER A 279 -5.18 1.43 1.50
C SER A 279 -4.96 0.27 0.53
N LEU A 280 -3.99 0.39 -0.39
CA LEU A 280 -3.63 -0.66 -1.35
C LEU A 280 -3.19 -1.96 -0.67
N LEU A 281 -2.54 -1.83 0.49
CA LEU A 281 -2.16 -2.95 1.36
C LEU A 281 -3.34 -3.52 2.15
N ASN A 282 -4.56 -3.03 1.93
CA ASN A 282 -5.77 -3.38 2.68
C ASN A 282 -5.63 -3.16 4.19
N LEU A 283 -4.96 -2.06 4.56
CA LEU A 283 -4.72 -1.66 5.94
C LEU A 283 -5.72 -0.59 6.38
N GLU A 284 -6.08 -0.67 7.64
CA GLU A 284 -6.88 0.31 8.37
C GLU A 284 -6.24 0.59 9.72
N THR A 285 -6.73 1.61 10.41
CA THR A 285 -6.16 2.08 11.67
C THR A 285 -7.23 2.13 12.76
N PHE A 286 -6.97 1.49 13.92
CA PHE A 286 -7.67 1.83 15.15
C PHE A 286 -6.76 2.65 16.06
N ILE A 287 -7.35 3.38 17.00
CA ILE A 287 -6.63 4.35 17.83
C ILE A 287 -6.79 3.96 19.30
N THR A 288 -5.72 4.08 20.06
CA THR A 288 -5.78 4.11 21.52
C THR A 288 -5.47 5.54 21.97
N ALA A 289 -6.34 6.12 22.79
CA ALA A 289 -6.21 7.49 23.28
C ALA A 289 -6.13 7.50 24.80
N GLY A 290 -5.07 8.07 25.35
CA GLY A 290 -4.84 8.20 26.79
C GLY A 290 -3.81 9.25 27.12
N GLU A 291 -3.66 9.62 28.39
CA GLU A 291 -2.73 10.65 28.87
C GLU A 291 -1.25 10.35 28.53
N MET A 292 -0.87 9.07 28.45
CA MET A 292 0.50 8.70 28.10
C MET A 292 0.77 8.87 26.61
N GLU A 293 -0.14 8.40 25.77
CA GLU A 293 0.00 8.46 24.33
C GLU A 293 -1.36 8.40 23.61
N VAL A 294 -1.42 9.07 22.46
CA VAL A 294 -2.40 8.81 21.40
C VAL A 294 -1.68 8.04 20.32
N LYS A 295 -2.12 6.83 20.02
CA LYS A 295 -1.42 5.93 19.11
C LYS A 295 -2.34 5.29 18.10
N ALA A 296 -1.92 5.35 16.84
CA ALA A 296 -2.49 4.62 15.73
C ALA A 296 -1.92 3.21 15.64
N TRP A 297 -2.79 2.22 15.47
CA TRP A 297 -2.44 0.82 15.33
C TRP A 297 -2.93 0.30 14.00
N THR A 298 -2.03 -0.22 13.21
CA THR A 298 -2.31 -0.77 11.88
C THR A 298 -2.90 -2.17 11.98
N TYR A 299 -3.99 -2.43 11.26
CA TYR A 299 -4.58 -3.76 11.16
C TYR A 299 -5.09 -4.01 9.73
N HIS A 300 -5.38 -5.27 9.38
CA HIS A 300 -5.99 -5.58 8.10
C HIS A 300 -7.50 -5.38 8.15
N LYS A 301 -8.03 -4.70 7.15
CA LYS A 301 -9.47 -4.48 6.96
C LYS A 301 -10.25 -5.79 7.13
N GLY A 302 -11.35 -5.72 7.87
CA GLY A 302 -12.20 -6.86 8.16
C GLY A 302 -11.75 -7.71 9.36
N TRP A 303 -10.66 -7.34 10.05
CA TRP A 303 -10.27 -8.02 11.27
C TRP A 303 -11.25 -7.78 12.41
N LYS A 304 -11.37 -8.80 13.25
CA LYS A 304 -12.20 -8.75 14.48
C LYS A 304 -11.41 -8.22 15.66
N ALA A 305 -12.12 -7.75 16.67
CA ALA A 305 -11.56 -7.16 17.89
C ALA A 305 -10.43 -7.97 18.55
N PRO A 306 -10.51 -9.31 18.68
CA PRO A 306 -9.39 -10.10 19.25
C PRO A 306 -8.11 -10.01 18.42
N GLN A 307 -8.21 -10.05 17.08
CA GLN A 307 -7.06 -9.94 16.19
C GLN A 307 -6.42 -8.55 16.30
N CYS A 308 -7.24 -7.49 16.38
CA CYS A 308 -6.74 -6.12 16.60
C CYS A 308 -6.11 -5.96 17.99
N ALA A 309 -6.65 -6.60 19.04
CA ALA A 309 -6.00 -6.65 20.36
C ALA A 309 -4.61 -7.31 20.27
N GLY A 310 -4.46 -8.35 19.44
CA GLY A 310 -3.21 -9.04 19.16
C GLY A 310 -2.12 -8.16 18.53
N VAL A 311 -2.50 -7.09 17.83
CA VAL A 311 -1.56 -6.10 17.29
C VAL A 311 -0.83 -5.36 18.42
N ILE A 312 -1.50 -5.13 19.54
CA ILE A 312 -0.90 -4.48 20.71
C ILE A 312 0.02 -5.49 21.43
N HIS A 313 -0.51 -6.66 21.74
CA HIS A 313 0.22 -7.75 22.38
C HIS A 313 -0.49 -9.09 22.19
N THR A 314 0.27 -10.16 21.99
CA THR A 314 -0.30 -11.52 21.79
C THR A 314 -1.16 -12.00 22.98
N ASP A 315 -0.86 -11.56 24.19
CA ASP A 315 -1.66 -11.91 25.38
C ASP A 315 -3.03 -11.22 25.36
N PHE A 316 -3.15 -10.04 24.75
CA PHE A 316 -4.44 -9.36 24.60
C PHE A 316 -5.39 -10.14 23.68
N GLU A 317 -4.84 -10.76 22.62
CA GLU A 317 -5.62 -11.65 21.75
C GLU A 317 -6.06 -12.92 22.48
N LYS A 318 -5.12 -13.61 23.15
CA LYS A 318 -5.38 -14.87 23.86
C LYS A 318 -6.35 -14.70 25.02
N GLY A 319 -6.16 -13.65 25.80
CA GLY A 319 -6.96 -13.33 26.99
C GLY A 319 -8.14 -12.42 26.70
N PHE A 320 -8.50 -12.15 25.44
CA PHE A 320 -9.54 -11.19 25.07
C PHE A 320 -10.88 -11.49 25.75
N ILE A 321 -11.43 -10.50 26.43
CA ILE A 321 -12.74 -10.54 27.07
C ILE A 321 -13.74 -9.70 26.26
N ARG A 322 -13.44 -8.41 26.07
CA ARG A 322 -14.26 -7.45 25.32
C ARG A 322 -13.44 -6.24 24.89
N ALA A 323 -13.94 -5.47 23.95
CA ALA A 323 -13.44 -4.16 23.58
C ALA A 323 -14.46 -3.08 23.99
N GLU A 324 -13.98 -1.99 24.56
CA GLU A 324 -14.72 -0.74 24.71
C GLU A 324 -14.39 0.09 23.47
N VAL A 325 -15.40 0.46 22.68
CA VAL A 325 -15.25 1.10 21.38
C VAL A 325 -15.98 2.43 21.37
N ILE A 326 -15.28 3.49 20.95
CA ILE A 326 -15.85 4.81 20.73
C ILE A 326 -15.61 5.17 19.26
N LYS A 327 -16.65 5.65 18.59
CA LYS A 327 -16.50 6.20 17.26
C LYS A 327 -15.77 7.53 17.32
N TYR A 328 -14.82 7.73 16.39
CA TYR A 328 -14.02 8.95 16.35
C TYR A 328 -14.88 10.22 16.39
N ASP A 329 -15.91 10.29 15.55
CA ASP A 329 -16.80 11.46 15.48
C ASP A 329 -17.54 11.73 16.80
N ASP A 330 -17.98 10.69 17.48
CA ASP A 330 -18.62 10.82 18.80
C ASP A 330 -17.63 11.36 19.85
N TYR A 331 -16.36 10.92 19.79
CA TYR A 331 -15.32 11.42 20.71
C TYR A 331 -15.03 12.91 20.47
N ILE A 332 -14.86 13.32 19.21
CA ILE A 332 -14.60 14.73 18.85
C ILE A 332 -15.79 15.61 19.22
N GLN A 333 -17.02 15.17 18.97
CA GLN A 333 -18.22 15.93 19.26
C GLN A 333 -18.44 16.14 20.77
N LEU A 334 -18.16 15.10 21.59
CA LEU A 334 -18.42 15.13 23.03
C LEU A 334 -17.20 15.58 23.86
N GLY A 335 -16.01 15.59 23.28
CA GLY A 335 -14.79 16.16 23.85
C GLY A 335 -14.06 15.31 24.89
N SER A 336 -14.66 14.22 25.38
CA SER A 336 -13.98 13.34 26.36
C SER A 336 -14.62 11.96 26.42
N GLU A 337 -13.87 10.95 26.86
CA GLU A 337 -14.38 9.60 27.11
C GLU A 337 -15.51 9.59 28.15
N ALA A 338 -15.41 10.41 29.19
CA ALA A 338 -16.44 10.52 30.22
C ALA A 338 -17.77 10.99 29.64
N ALA A 339 -17.76 12.04 28.82
CA ALA A 339 -18.95 12.57 28.15
C ALA A 339 -19.53 11.57 27.13
N VAL A 340 -18.68 10.83 26.42
CA VAL A 340 -19.13 9.75 25.52
C VAL A 340 -19.85 8.66 26.30
N ARG A 341 -19.32 8.27 27.47
CA ARG A 341 -19.91 7.26 28.36
C ARG A 341 -21.27 7.73 28.90
N GLU A 342 -21.37 8.97 29.38
CA GLU A 342 -22.62 9.58 29.85
C GLU A 342 -23.67 9.69 28.75
N ALA A 343 -23.25 9.98 27.52
CA ALA A 343 -24.13 10.02 26.34
C ALA A 343 -24.57 8.62 25.85
N GLY A 344 -24.08 7.53 26.47
CA GLY A 344 -24.38 6.16 26.05
C GLY A 344 -23.78 5.74 24.70
N LYS A 345 -22.72 6.44 24.26
CA LYS A 345 -22.03 6.22 22.98
C LYS A 345 -20.83 5.29 23.10
N LEU A 346 -20.48 4.83 24.29
CA LEU A 346 -19.46 3.82 24.51
C LEU A 346 -20.02 2.42 24.18
N GLY A 347 -19.56 1.84 23.09
CA GLY A 347 -19.87 0.46 22.70
C GLY A 347 -19.10 -0.55 23.55
N ILE A 348 -19.76 -1.65 23.91
CA ILE A 348 -19.11 -2.81 24.54
C ILE A 348 -19.23 -3.97 23.56
N GLU A 349 -18.13 -4.33 22.95
CA GLU A 349 -18.08 -5.22 21.80
C GLU A 349 -17.41 -6.56 22.15
N GLY A 350 -17.96 -7.63 21.61
CA GLY A 350 -17.46 -8.99 21.79
C GLY A 350 -16.45 -9.42 20.71
N LYS A 351 -16.18 -10.73 20.72
CA LYS A 351 -15.18 -11.36 19.82
C LYS A 351 -15.49 -11.25 18.33
N ASP A 352 -16.76 -11.06 17.97
CA ASP A 352 -17.21 -11.03 16.57
C ASP A 352 -17.29 -9.62 15.99
N TYR A 353 -17.00 -8.60 16.79
CA TYR A 353 -16.97 -7.23 16.32
C TYR A 353 -15.89 -7.03 15.26
N VAL A 354 -16.30 -6.59 14.08
CA VAL A 354 -15.40 -6.20 12.99
C VAL A 354 -15.01 -4.75 13.20
N VAL A 355 -13.73 -4.52 13.47
CA VAL A 355 -13.17 -3.19 13.75
C VAL A 355 -13.31 -2.30 12.53
N GLN A 356 -13.65 -1.03 12.75
CA GLN A 356 -13.80 -0.03 11.73
C GLN A 356 -12.64 0.97 11.78
N ASP A 357 -12.26 1.51 10.62
CA ASP A 357 -11.21 2.51 10.54
C ASP A 357 -11.53 3.74 11.40
N GLY A 358 -10.59 4.14 12.25
CA GLY A 358 -10.74 5.24 13.19
C GLY A 358 -11.45 4.89 14.51
N ASP A 359 -11.83 3.63 14.75
CA ASP A 359 -12.35 3.24 16.06
C ASP A 359 -11.33 3.56 17.16
N ILE A 360 -11.79 4.23 18.22
CA ILE A 360 -11.00 4.44 19.43
C ILE A 360 -11.32 3.28 20.37
N MET A 361 -10.30 2.47 20.71
CA MET A 361 -10.51 1.18 21.36
C MET A 361 -9.74 1.05 22.66
N HIS A 362 -10.39 0.41 23.62
CA HIS A 362 -9.77 -0.04 24.86
C HIS A 362 -10.10 -1.52 25.09
N PHE A 363 -9.07 -2.38 25.12
CA PHE A 363 -9.25 -3.82 25.26
C PHE A 363 -9.21 -4.25 26.73
N ARG A 364 -10.18 -5.11 27.11
CA ARG A 364 -10.20 -5.80 28.39
C ARG A 364 -9.81 -7.25 28.16
N PHE A 365 -8.81 -7.70 28.86
CA PHE A 365 -8.26 -9.05 28.73
C PHE A 365 -7.88 -9.60 30.09
N ASN A 366 -7.75 -10.93 30.17
CA ASN A 366 -7.27 -11.64 31.36
C ASN A 366 -6.22 -12.67 30.90
N VAL A 367 -5.05 -12.67 31.52
CA VAL A 367 -3.92 -13.57 31.25
C VAL A 367 -3.71 -14.50 32.41
#